data_87a2ee5882ee89aecdb13ac54c519f0f
#
_entry.id   87a2ee5882ee89aecdb13ac54c519f0f
#
_cell.length_a   1.000
_cell.length_b   1.000
_cell.length_c   1.000
_cell.angle_alpha   90.00
_cell.angle_beta   90.00
_cell.angle_gamma   90.00
#
_symmetry.space_group_name_H-M   'P 1'
#
loop_
_entity.id
_entity.type
_entity.pdbx_description
1 polymer ?
#
loop_
_entity_poly.entity_id
_entity_poly.type
_entity_poly.pdbx_seq_one_letter_code
_entity_poly.pdbx_strand_id
1 'polypeptide(L)'
;MASGRMEFHAQTIMQHANFTFVLPNDVEMAEVREPRHYERPTKSLILLHGLTGTDTDWLYGGVAQDMAIQYNLAVFMPTAGNNFYLDHGYRGGNWGSFVGQELPDYIREVFGYCDKWENTLIGGLSMGGYGALHTALNYPERFSGCIALSSALRIHALANGKQDGVMPPEMFRAVFGEPDKLLESDRNPEWQYRQLRGKEKPAIYMAIGTEDSLLPANREFRRFLEEQHADFRYEEGPGGHFWSFWNKYLPRGLEWLLR
;
A
#
# COMPACT_ATOMS: atom_id res chain seq x y z
N MET A 1 -4.31 -24.04 -0.11
CA MET A 1 -4.19 -22.61 -0.54
C MET A 1 -4.62 -22.47 -1.99
N ALA A 2 -5.52 -21.55 -2.32
CA ALA A 2 -5.86 -21.24 -3.70
C ALA A 2 -5.12 -19.96 -4.15
N SER A 3 -4.66 -19.95 -5.40
CA SER A 3 -4.09 -18.77 -6.03
C SER A 3 -4.55 -18.67 -7.48
N GLY A 4 -4.62 -17.46 -7.97
CA GLY A 4 -5.04 -17.22 -9.34
C GLY A 4 -4.78 -15.80 -9.78
N ARG A 5 -5.06 -15.52 -11.05
CA ARG A 5 -5.05 -14.20 -11.64
C ARG A 5 -6.41 -13.93 -12.25
N MET A 6 -6.95 -12.75 -11.98
CA MET A 6 -8.23 -12.32 -12.49
C MET A 6 -8.09 -11.04 -13.30
N GLU A 7 -8.91 -10.93 -14.33
CA GLU A 7 -9.08 -9.74 -15.13
C GLU A 7 -10.55 -9.32 -15.11
N PHE A 8 -10.82 -8.03 -14.93
CA PHE A 8 -12.16 -7.47 -15.01
C PHE A 8 -12.13 -6.07 -15.62
N HIS A 9 -13.26 -5.61 -16.13
CA HIS A 9 -13.39 -4.27 -16.66
C HIS A 9 -13.61 -3.27 -15.53
N ALA A 10 -12.58 -2.46 -15.23
CA ALA A 10 -12.63 -1.43 -14.21
C ALA A 10 -13.12 -0.10 -14.78
N GLN A 11 -14.19 0.45 -14.18
CA GLN A 11 -14.85 1.68 -14.65
C GLN A 11 -14.03 2.93 -14.35
N THR A 12 -13.38 2.98 -13.18
CA THR A 12 -12.58 4.14 -12.76
C THR A 12 -11.39 4.41 -13.67
N ILE A 13 -10.80 3.36 -14.23
CA ILE A 13 -9.65 3.44 -15.14
C ILE A 13 -10.01 3.15 -16.61
N MET A 14 -11.29 2.84 -16.90
CA MET A 14 -11.82 2.57 -18.24
C MET A 14 -11.03 1.55 -19.04
N GLN A 15 -10.54 0.52 -18.40
CA GLN A 15 -9.78 -0.58 -19.04
C GLN A 15 -9.91 -1.87 -18.27
N HIS A 16 -9.45 -2.97 -18.86
CA HIS A 16 -9.29 -4.21 -18.12
C HIS A 16 -8.18 -4.06 -17.09
N ALA A 17 -8.50 -4.39 -15.84
CA ALA A 17 -7.57 -4.42 -14.73
C ALA A 17 -7.26 -5.87 -14.35
N ASN A 18 -6.00 -6.14 -14.07
CA ASN A 18 -5.56 -7.44 -13.60
C ASN A 18 -5.19 -7.38 -12.12
N PHE A 19 -5.47 -8.43 -11.39
CA PHE A 19 -4.88 -8.68 -10.08
C PHE A 19 -4.60 -10.16 -9.88
N THR A 20 -3.50 -10.44 -9.22
CA THR A 20 -3.17 -11.79 -8.71
C THR A 20 -3.69 -11.90 -7.28
N PHE A 21 -4.15 -13.07 -6.88
CA PHE A 21 -4.64 -13.31 -5.53
C PHE A 21 -4.09 -14.60 -4.93
N VAL A 22 -4.02 -14.64 -3.60
CA VAL A 22 -3.70 -15.80 -2.79
C VAL A 22 -4.72 -15.89 -1.64
N LEU A 23 -5.40 -17.03 -1.52
CA LEU A 23 -6.41 -17.26 -0.49
C LEU A 23 -5.93 -18.34 0.48
N PRO A 24 -6.10 -18.16 1.81
CA PRO A 24 -5.63 -19.10 2.84
C PRO A 24 -6.61 -20.27 3.07
N ASN A 25 -7.23 -20.80 2.00
CA ASN A 25 -8.04 -21.99 2.06
C ASN A 25 -7.17 -23.23 1.90
N ASP A 26 -7.62 -24.37 2.41
CA ASP A 26 -6.92 -25.66 2.35
C ASP A 26 -5.49 -25.61 2.96
N VAL A 27 -5.32 -24.85 4.04
CA VAL A 27 -4.05 -24.73 4.75
C VAL A 27 -3.91 -25.86 5.76
N GLU A 28 -2.80 -26.57 5.73
CA GLU A 28 -2.46 -27.55 6.76
C GLU A 28 -1.98 -26.81 8.02
N MET A 29 -2.74 -26.94 9.11
CA MET A 29 -2.44 -26.21 10.35
C MET A 29 -1.06 -26.57 10.95
N ALA A 30 -0.48 -27.71 10.59
CA ALA A 30 0.89 -28.07 10.98
C ALA A 30 1.95 -27.16 10.34
N GLU A 31 1.66 -26.45 9.26
CA GLU A 31 2.55 -25.48 8.61
C GLU A 31 2.43 -24.06 9.19
N VAL A 32 1.40 -23.83 9.99
CA VAL A 32 1.13 -22.51 10.58
C VAL A 32 1.94 -22.31 11.86
N ARG A 33 2.79 -21.30 11.90
CA ARG A 33 3.66 -21.00 13.06
C ARG A 33 2.87 -20.46 14.24
N GLU A 34 1.85 -19.62 13.99
CA GLU A 34 0.99 -19.01 15.02
C GLU A 34 -0.49 -19.25 14.73
N PRO A 35 -1.08 -20.35 15.22
CA PRO A 35 -2.48 -20.71 14.96
C PRO A 35 -3.52 -19.67 15.39
N ARG A 36 -3.19 -18.74 16.29
CA ARG A 36 -4.09 -17.68 16.79
C ARG A 36 -4.75 -16.86 15.66
N HIS A 37 -4.08 -16.73 14.52
CA HIS A 37 -4.63 -16.00 13.36
C HIS A 37 -5.81 -16.72 12.71
N TYR A 38 -5.97 -18.02 12.97
CA TYR A 38 -7.11 -18.83 12.49
C TYR A 38 -8.26 -18.87 13.48
N GLU A 39 -8.12 -18.30 14.68
CA GLU A 39 -9.21 -18.13 15.65
C GLU A 39 -10.12 -16.94 15.30
N ARG A 40 -9.72 -16.11 14.37
CA ARG A 40 -10.48 -14.97 13.84
C ARG A 40 -10.86 -15.19 12.36
N PRO A 41 -11.86 -14.45 11.84
CA PRO A 41 -12.13 -14.43 10.40
C PRO A 41 -10.90 -14.05 9.58
N THR A 42 -10.80 -14.59 8.37
CA THR A 42 -9.79 -14.20 7.39
C THR A 42 -9.86 -12.70 7.13
N LYS A 43 -8.73 -12.02 7.22
CA LYS A 43 -8.63 -10.61 6.83
C LYS A 43 -8.15 -10.46 5.40
N SER A 44 -8.34 -9.27 4.84
CA SER A 44 -7.92 -8.93 3.48
C SER A 44 -6.69 -8.05 3.50
N LEU A 45 -5.75 -8.29 2.59
CA LEU A 45 -4.58 -7.46 2.37
C LEU A 45 -4.47 -7.13 0.88
N ILE A 46 -4.54 -5.84 0.53
CA ILE A 46 -4.22 -5.36 -0.81
C ILE A 46 -2.74 -4.95 -0.82
N LEU A 47 -1.92 -5.59 -1.68
CA LEU A 47 -0.48 -5.32 -1.78
C LEU A 47 -0.14 -4.63 -3.10
N LEU A 48 0.40 -3.42 -3.00
CA LEU A 48 0.74 -2.54 -4.10
C LEU A 48 2.21 -2.72 -4.52
N HIS A 49 2.44 -2.87 -5.83
CA HIS A 49 3.79 -2.98 -6.39
C HIS A 49 4.52 -1.63 -6.47
N GLY A 50 5.83 -1.67 -6.67
CA GLY A 50 6.68 -0.51 -6.90
C GLY A 50 6.62 0.01 -8.35
N LEU A 51 7.42 1.03 -8.64
CA LEU A 51 7.59 1.56 -10.00
C LEU A 51 8.05 0.44 -10.93
N THR A 52 7.50 0.38 -12.15
CA THR A 52 7.73 -0.66 -13.17
C THR A 52 7.27 -2.08 -12.80
N GLY A 53 6.61 -2.24 -11.67
CA GLY A 53 6.12 -3.53 -11.20
C GLY A 53 4.77 -3.96 -11.79
N THR A 54 4.32 -5.12 -11.38
CA THR A 54 3.07 -5.77 -11.82
C THR A 54 2.36 -6.49 -10.67
N ASP A 55 1.19 -7.05 -10.97
CA ASP A 55 0.39 -7.88 -10.07
C ASP A 55 1.10 -9.16 -9.56
N THR A 56 2.21 -9.54 -10.18
CA THR A 56 2.94 -10.76 -9.81
C THR A 56 4.20 -10.51 -9.00
N ASP A 57 4.61 -9.25 -8.80
CA ASP A 57 5.87 -8.92 -8.11
C ASP A 57 5.91 -9.48 -6.69
N TRP A 58 4.85 -9.30 -5.92
CA TRP A 58 4.75 -9.82 -4.55
C TRP A 58 4.64 -11.34 -4.49
N LEU A 59 4.18 -11.98 -5.57
CA LEU A 59 4.10 -13.44 -5.67
C LEU A 59 5.48 -14.05 -5.92
N TYR A 60 6.27 -13.48 -6.84
CA TYR A 60 7.55 -14.06 -7.26
C TYR A 60 8.77 -13.47 -6.54
N GLY A 61 8.77 -12.18 -6.25
CA GLY A 61 9.85 -11.52 -5.51
C GLY A 61 9.60 -11.45 -4.01
N GLY A 62 8.33 -11.50 -3.62
CA GLY A 62 7.86 -11.32 -2.26
C GLY A 62 7.52 -12.61 -1.52
N VAL A 63 6.94 -12.42 -0.35
CA VAL A 63 6.50 -13.50 0.56
C VAL A 63 4.98 -13.57 0.69
N ALA A 64 4.23 -13.09 -0.31
CA ALA A 64 2.77 -12.99 -0.23
C ALA A 64 2.08 -14.31 0.09
N GLN A 65 2.56 -15.43 -0.46
CA GLN A 65 2.02 -16.76 -0.17
C GLN A 65 2.23 -17.18 1.30
N ASP A 66 3.45 -17.00 1.81
CA ASP A 66 3.76 -17.29 3.22
C ASP A 66 2.91 -16.40 4.14
N MET A 67 2.74 -15.11 3.81
CA MET A 67 1.90 -14.19 4.58
C MET A 67 0.44 -14.61 4.59
N ALA A 68 -0.10 -15.06 3.46
CA ALA A 68 -1.47 -15.58 3.38
C ALA A 68 -1.68 -16.75 4.33
N ILE A 69 -0.75 -17.71 4.34
CA ILE A 69 -0.79 -18.90 5.19
C ILE A 69 -0.57 -18.52 6.66
N GLN A 70 0.51 -17.81 6.99
CA GLN A 70 0.91 -17.58 8.37
C GLN A 70 -0.03 -16.65 9.13
N TYR A 71 -0.65 -15.70 8.44
CA TYR A 71 -1.50 -14.68 9.05
C TYR A 71 -3.00 -14.81 8.71
N ASN A 72 -3.43 -15.91 8.09
CA ASN A 72 -4.82 -16.09 7.64
C ASN A 72 -5.32 -14.86 6.88
N LEU A 73 -4.65 -14.55 5.75
CA LEU A 73 -4.95 -13.39 4.91
C LEU A 73 -5.35 -13.80 3.49
N ALA A 74 -6.42 -13.22 3.00
CA ALA A 74 -6.71 -13.15 1.57
C ALA A 74 -5.91 -11.97 0.98
N VAL A 75 -4.90 -12.28 0.15
CA VAL A 75 -3.98 -11.28 -0.41
C VAL A 75 -4.35 -11.00 -1.86
N PHE A 76 -4.49 -9.72 -2.21
CA PHE A 76 -4.85 -9.25 -3.54
C PHE A 76 -3.79 -8.26 -4.03
N MET A 77 -3.23 -8.50 -5.19
CA MET A 77 -2.10 -7.77 -5.75
C MET A 77 -2.48 -7.20 -7.12
N PRO A 78 -2.99 -5.95 -7.20
CA PRO A 78 -3.38 -5.37 -8.48
C PRO A 78 -2.18 -4.92 -9.30
N THR A 79 -2.32 -4.95 -10.64
CA THR A 79 -1.46 -4.17 -11.54
C THR A 79 -1.96 -2.73 -11.60
N ALA A 80 -1.06 -1.78 -11.43
CA ALA A 80 -1.25 -0.38 -11.75
C ALA A 80 -0.02 0.11 -12.53
N GLY A 81 -0.17 1.01 -13.47
CA GLY A 81 0.99 1.59 -14.14
C GLY A 81 1.84 2.46 -13.21
N ASN A 82 2.79 3.20 -13.77
CA ASN A 82 3.67 4.11 -13.03
C ASN A 82 2.94 5.42 -12.65
N ASN A 83 1.80 5.32 -11.97
CA ASN A 83 0.86 6.42 -11.69
C ASN A 83 0.77 6.80 -10.21
N PHE A 84 1.57 6.18 -9.35
CA PHE A 84 1.59 6.38 -7.90
C PHE A 84 0.24 6.14 -7.21
N TYR A 85 -0.68 5.40 -7.86
CA TYR A 85 -2.02 5.14 -7.33
C TYR A 85 -2.81 6.43 -7.05
N LEU A 86 -2.65 7.42 -7.94
CA LEU A 86 -3.28 8.72 -7.86
C LEU A 86 -4.39 8.87 -8.91
N ASP A 87 -5.38 9.71 -8.60
CA ASP A 87 -6.38 10.15 -9.55
C ASP A 87 -5.82 11.33 -10.36
N HIS A 88 -5.82 11.21 -11.70
CA HIS A 88 -5.23 12.21 -12.58
C HIS A 88 -6.23 13.24 -13.13
N GLY A 89 -7.47 13.24 -12.60
CA GLY A 89 -8.48 14.23 -12.96
C GLY A 89 -9.06 14.10 -14.38
N TYR A 90 -8.74 13.02 -15.11
CA TYR A 90 -9.38 12.69 -16.37
C TYR A 90 -10.03 11.30 -16.31
N ARG A 91 -11.05 11.12 -17.15
CA ARG A 91 -11.78 9.85 -17.20
C ARG A 91 -10.86 8.73 -17.67
N GLY A 92 -10.75 7.65 -16.89
CA GLY A 92 -9.83 6.53 -17.17
C GLY A 92 -8.46 6.65 -16.48
N GLY A 93 -8.20 7.73 -15.74
CA GLY A 93 -6.96 7.95 -14.99
C GLY A 93 -7.13 7.88 -13.48
N ASN A 94 -8.23 7.31 -12.96
CA ASN A 94 -8.57 7.37 -11.53
C ASN A 94 -8.05 6.14 -10.78
N TRP A 95 -6.73 6.02 -10.68
CA TRP A 95 -6.07 4.87 -10.06
C TRP A 95 -6.19 4.83 -8.53
N GLY A 96 -6.29 6.00 -7.89
CA GLY A 96 -6.59 6.09 -6.46
C GLY A 96 -8.00 5.58 -6.13
N SER A 97 -8.99 6.00 -6.92
CA SER A 97 -10.38 5.50 -6.83
C SER A 97 -10.46 4.01 -7.18
N PHE A 98 -9.67 3.54 -8.13
CA PHE A 98 -9.58 2.12 -8.46
C PHE A 98 -9.15 1.28 -7.25
N VAL A 99 -8.02 1.62 -6.64
CA VAL A 99 -7.46 0.83 -5.53
C VAL A 99 -8.21 1.06 -4.22
N GLY A 100 -8.73 2.29 -4.00
CA GLY A 100 -9.41 2.66 -2.76
C GLY A 100 -10.88 2.24 -2.68
N GLN A 101 -11.55 2.09 -3.83
CA GLN A 101 -12.98 1.81 -3.88
C GLN A 101 -13.33 0.63 -4.79
N GLU A 102 -13.07 0.74 -6.10
CA GLU A 102 -13.61 -0.22 -7.09
C GLU A 102 -13.05 -1.63 -6.89
N LEU A 103 -11.75 -1.75 -6.69
CA LEU A 103 -11.11 -3.05 -6.45
C LEU A 103 -11.58 -3.72 -5.15
N PRO A 104 -11.61 -3.04 -3.98
CA PRO A 104 -12.20 -3.60 -2.76
C PRO A 104 -13.68 -4.00 -2.92
N ASP A 105 -14.47 -3.19 -3.62
CA ASP A 105 -15.88 -3.50 -3.88
C ASP A 105 -16.03 -4.73 -4.78
N TYR A 106 -15.23 -4.85 -5.84
CA TYR A 106 -15.18 -6.02 -6.70
C TYR A 106 -14.74 -7.29 -5.94
N ILE A 107 -13.69 -7.18 -5.10
CA ILE A 107 -13.23 -8.28 -4.25
C ILE A 107 -14.34 -8.73 -3.30
N ARG A 108 -15.07 -7.80 -2.71
CA ARG A 108 -16.20 -8.10 -1.81
C ARG A 108 -17.31 -8.84 -2.55
N GLU A 109 -17.67 -8.37 -3.73
CA GLU A 109 -18.75 -8.97 -4.53
C GLU A 109 -18.43 -10.38 -4.99
N VAL A 110 -17.19 -10.62 -5.45
CA VAL A 110 -16.79 -11.90 -6.08
C VAL A 110 -16.31 -12.91 -5.05
N PHE A 111 -15.56 -12.47 -4.03
CA PHE A 111 -14.87 -13.35 -3.09
C PHE A 111 -15.42 -13.28 -1.66
N GLY A 112 -16.21 -12.25 -1.32
CA GLY A 112 -16.68 -12.02 0.04
C GLY A 112 -15.63 -11.44 0.99
N TYR A 113 -14.46 -11.02 0.49
CA TYR A 113 -13.41 -10.37 1.25
C TYR A 113 -13.52 -8.83 1.15
N CYS A 114 -12.71 -8.08 1.88
CA CYS A 114 -12.81 -6.62 1.98
C CYS A 114 -14.22 -6.16 2.45
N ASP A 115 -14.85 -6.95 3.31
CA ASP A 115 -16.24 -6.81 3.73
C ASP A 115 -16.43 -5.71 4.78
N LYS A 116 -15.42 -5.52 5.64
CA LYS A 116 -15.44 -4.58 6.77
C LYS A 116 -14.11 -3.86 6.91
N TRP A 117 -14.17 -2.66 7.45
CA TRP A 117 -13.01 -1.85 7.78
C TRP A 117 -11.97 -2.61 8.61
N GLU A 118 -12.40 -3.25 9.71
CA GLU A 118 -11.52 -3.96 10.64
C GLU A 118 -10.79 -5.15 10.02
N ASN A 119 -11.31 -5.65 8.91
CA ASN A 119 -10.80 -6.81 8.20
C ASN A 119 -9.96 -6.46 6.98
N THR A 120 -9.84 -5.17 6.63
CA THR A 120 -9.19 -4.74 5.39
C THR A 120 -7.93 -3.94 5.67
N LEU A 121 -6.82 -4.43 5.15
CA LEU A 121 -5.49 -3.82 5.20
C LEU A 121 -5.01 -3.48 3.80
N ILE A 122 -4.14 -2.49 3.72
CA ILE A 122 -3.41 -2.16 2.49
C ILE A 122 -1.92 -2.07 2.78
N GLY A 123 -1.09 -2.45 1.83
CA GLY A 123 0.36 -2.32 1.97
C GLY A 123 1.03 -2.19 0.62
N GLY A 124 2.31 -1.88 0.65
CA GLY A 124 3.10 -1.78 -0.57
C GLY A 124 4.54 -1.35 -0.34
N LEU A 125 5.32 -1.39 -1.40
CA LEU A 125 6.73 -1.00 -1.41
C LEU A 125 6.98 0.16 -2.38
N SER A 126 7.91 1.06 -2.05
CA SER A 126 8.34 2.14 -2.94
C SER A 126 7.18 3.03 -3.40
N MET A 127 6.88 3.10 -4.71
CA MET A 127 5.67 3.71 -5.25
C MET A 127 4.41 3.15 -4.58
N GLY A 128 4.32 1.83 -4.39
CA GLY A 128 3.21 1.17 -3.70
C GLY A 128 3.16 1.48 -2.21
N GLY A 129 4.30 1.74 -1.56
CA GLY A 129 4.35 2.21 -0.17
C GLY A 129 3.74 3.60 -0.01
N TYR A 130 4.05 4.51 -0.94
CA TYR A 130 3.36 5.81 -1.05
C TYR A 130 1.87 5.62 -1.36
N GLY A 131 1.54 4.78 -2.35
CA GLY A 131 0.16 4.49 -2.74
C GLY A 131 -0.67 3.92 -1.60
N ALA A 132 -0.10 3.03 -0.78
CA ALA A 132 -0.77 2.46 0.37
C ALA A 132 -1.10 3.54 1.43
N LEU A 133 -0.15 4.43 1.74
CA LEU A 133 -0.38 5.57 2.63
C LEU A 133 -1.46 6.50 2.08
N HIS A 134 -1.30 6.92 0.82
CA HIS A 134 -2.25 7.81 0.14
C HIS A 134 -3.67 7.23 0.15
N THR A 135 -3.80 5.96 -0.24
CA THR A 135 -5.11 5.29 -0.31
C THR A 135 -5.74 5.13 1.07
N ALA A 136 -4.99 4.65 2.06
CA ALA A 136 -5.52 4.47 3.42
C ALA A 136 -5.97 5.80 4.04
N LEU A 137 -5.26 6.90 3.78
CA LEU A 137 -5.62 8.23 4.28
C LEU A 137 -6.78 8.88 3.50
N ASN A 138 -6.94 8.53 2.23
CA ASN A 138 -8.04 9.05 1.41
C ASN A 138 -9.36 8.30 1.63
N TYR A 139 -9.26 7.01 2.00
CA TYR A 139 -10.39 6.11 2.26
C TYR A 139 -10.31 5.49 3.67
N PRO A 140 -10.27 6.33 4.73
CA PRO A 140 -10.03 5.85 6.10
C PRO A 140 -11.15 4.94 6.62
N GLU A 141 -12.34 5.00 6.04
CA GLU A 141 -13.46 4.12 6.35
C GLU A 141 -13.35 2.72 5.72
N ARG A 142 -12.34 2.49 4.89
CA ARG A 142 -12.15 1.22 4.19
C ARG A 142 -10.99 0.39 4.72
N PHE A 143 -9.96 1.05 5.25
CA PHE A 143 -8.72 0.41 5.65
C PHE A 143 -8.39 0.68 7.12
N SER A 144 -8.31 -0.37 7.92
CA SER A 144 -7.94 -0.28 9.34
C SER A 144 -6.43 -0.14 9.57
N GLY A 145 -5.62 -0.55 8.60
CA GLY A 145 -4.17 -0.48 8.71
C GLY A 145 -3.47 -0.39 7.37
N CYS A 146 -2.30 0.24 7.40
CA CYS A 146 -1.42 0.48 6.27
C CYS A 146 0.00 0.01 6.55
N ILE A 147 0.61 -0.72 5.59
CA ILE A 147 2.03 -1.10 5.62
C ILE A 147 2.76 -0.38 4.48
N ALA A 148 3.69 0.50 4.82
CA ALA A 148 4.40 1.36 3.89
C ALA A 148 5.92 1.07 3.93
N LEU A 149 6.40 0.24 2.99
CA LEU A 149 7.81 -0.18 2.94
C LEU A 149 8.60 0.68 1.96
N SER A 150 9.71 1.26 2.41
CA SER A 150 10.58 2.11 1.57
C SER A 150 9.77 3.12 0.74
N SER A 151 8.83 3.83 1.38
CA SER A 151 7.84 4.65 0.68
C SER A 151 8.44 5.79 -0.13
N ALA A 152 7.99 5.97 -1.37
CA ALA A 152 8.44 7.03 -2.26
C ALA A 152 7.81 8.41 -1.89
N LEU A 153 8.03 8.86 -0.66
CA LEU A 153 7.52 10.11 -0.07
C LEU A 153 8.29 11.33 -0.58
N ARG A 154 8.11 11.67 -1.85
CA ARG A 154 8.91 12.71 -2.53
C ARG A 154 8.27 14.08 -2.59
N ILE A 155 7.13 14.28 -1.94
CA ILE A 155 6.31 15.49 -2.06
C ILE A 155 7.11 16.78 -1.75
N HIS A 156 7.85 16.80 -0.63
CA HIS A 156 8.66 17.97 -0.26
C HIS A 156 9.81 18.22 -1.25
N ALA A 157 10.46 17.17 -1.74
CA ALA A 157 11.51 17.30 -2.75
C ALA A 157 10.98 17.86 -4.06
N LEU A 158 9.83 17.33 -4.53
CA LEU A 158 9.16 17.78 -5.75
C LEU A 158 8.66 19.23 -5.65
N ALA A 159 8.03 19.59 -4.53
CA ALA A 159 7.58 20.95 -4.26
C ALA A 159 8.75 21.97 -4.29
N ASN A 160 9.96 21.55 -3.90
CA ASN A 160 11.18 22.34 -3.96
C ASN A 160 11.94 22.22 -5.30
N GLY A 161 11.33 21.63 -6.34
CA GLY A 161 11.91 21.47 -7.67
C GLY A 161 13.08 20.49 -7.77
N LYS A 162 13.29 19.65 -6.74
CA LYS A 162 14.34 18.63 -6.76
C LYS A 162 13.93 17.43 -7.60
N GLN A 163 14.81 17.04 -8.48
CA GLN A 163 14.67 15.83 -9.32
C GLN A 163 15.70 14.79 -8.87
N ASP A 164 15.36 13.52 -9.01
CA ASP A 164 16.20 12.42 -8.53
C ASP A 164 16.74 11.52 -9.64
N GLY A 165 16.40 11.83 -10.89
CA GLY A 165 16.82 11.03 -12.05
C GLY A 165 16.12 9.68 -12.22
N VAL A 166 15.18 9.32 -11.32
CA VAL A 166 14.42 8.05 -11.43
C VAL A 166 13.29 8.15 -12.44
N MET A 167 12.63 9.31 -12.47
CA MET A 167 11.56 9.60 -13.43
C MET A 167 11.86 10.90 -14.17
N PRO A 168 11.52 10.99 -15.47
CA PRO A 168 11.60 12.26 -16.20
C PRO A 168 10.73 13.35 -15.54
N PRO A 169 11.15 14.63 -15.57
CA PRO A 169 10.41 15.74 -14.98
C PRO A 169 8.96 15.86 -15.48
N GLU A 170 8.75 15.60 -16.76
CA GLU A 170 7.42 15.62 -17.39
C GLU A 170 6.51 14.53 -16.82
N MET A 171 7.05 13.37 -16.48
CA MET A 171 6.28 12.29 -15.86
C MET A 171 5.90 12.66 -14.42
N PHE A 172 6.80 13.26 -13.65
CA PHE A 172 6.46 13.77 -12.32
C PHE A 172 5.34 14.80 -12.37
N ARG A 173 5.42 15.74 -13.31
CA ARG A 173 4.39 16.77 -13.48
C ARG A 173 3.05 16.16 -13.90
N ALA A 174 3.07 15.17 -14.78
CA ALA A 174 1.86 14.44 -15.21
C ALA A 174 1.22 13.68 -14.03
N VAL A 175 2.02 13.09 -13.14
CA VAL A 175 1.54 12.29 -12.00
C VAL A 175 1.13 13.18 -10.83
N PHE A 176 1.99 14.12 -10.42
CA PHE A 176 1.82 14.90 -9.19
C PHE A 176 1.24 16.29 -9.41
N GLY A 177 1.21 16.79 -10.64
CA GLY A 177 0.76 18.14 -10.97
C GLY A 177 1.83 19.21 -10.73
N GLU A 178 1.40 20.44 -10.52
CA GLU A 178 2.31 21.58 -10.37
C GLU A 178 2.95 21.60 -8.97
N PRO A 179 4.28 21.81 -8.89
CA PRO A 179 5.04 21.75 -7.63
C PRO A 179 4.53 22.68 -6.53
N ASP A 180 4.10 23.88 -6.89
CA ASP A 180 3.65 24.94 -5.98
C ASP A 180 2.35 24.58 -5.24
N LYS A 181 1.59 23.59 -5.73
CA LYS A 181 0.32 23.14 -5.15
C LYS A 181 0.44 21.85 -4.35
N LEU A 182 1.58 21.16 -4.42
CA LEU A 182 1.72 19.81 -3.88
C LEU A 182 1.55 19.72 -2.36
N LEU A 183 2.13 20.66 -1.62
CA LEU A 183 2.13 20.59 -0.16
C LEU A 183 0.73 20.67 0.46
N GLU A 184 -0.19 21.39 -0.19
CA GLU A 184 -1.56 21.57 0.25
C GLU A 184 -2.55 20.83 -0.66
N SER A 185 -2.20 19.64 -1.12
CA SER A 185 -3.02 18.81 -1.99
C SER A 185 -3.25 17.42 -1.41
N ASP A 186 -4.23 16.72 -1.96
CA ASP A 186 -4.51 15.32 -1.67
C ASP A 186 -3.36 14.37 -2.01
N ARG A 187 -2.39 14.82 -2.80
CA ARG A 187 -1.17 14.07 -3.11
C ARG A 187 -0.16 14.05 -1.98
N ASN A 188 -0.33 14.93 -0.98
CA ASN A 188 0.54 14.98 0.20
C ASN A 188 -0.09 14.19 1.37
N PRO A 189 0.49 13.02 1.77
CA PRO A 189 -0.02 12.25 2.90
C PRO A 189 -0.07 13.02 4.23
N GLU A 190 0.82 14.01 4.42
CA GLU A 190 0.76 14.88 5.61
C GLU A 190 -0.49 15.78 5.58
N TRP A 191 -0.80 16.35 4.42
CA TRP A 191 -2.01 17.16 4.27
C TRP A 191 -3.25 16.29 4.45
N GLN A 192 -3.32 15.14 3.81
CA GLN A 192 -4.43 14.17 3.97
C GLN A 192 -4.63 13.82 5.44
N TYR A 193 -3.56 13.46 6.16
CA TYR A 193 -3.63 13.09 7.57
C TYR A 193 -4.22 14.22 8.43
N ARG A 194 -3.86 15.48 8.16
CA ARG A 194 -4.42 16.65 8.86
C ARG A 194 -5.92 16.86 8.58
N GLN A 195 -6.41 16.41 7.41
CA GLN A 195 -7.85 16.51 7.06
C GLN A 195 -8.72 15.45 7.78
N LEU A 196 -8.12 14.41 8.36
CA LEU A 196 -8.85 13.33 9.06
C LEU A 196 -9.29 13.70 10.48
N ARG A 197 -9.59 14.97 10.75
CA ARG A 197 -10.04 15.42 12.07
C ARG A 197 -11.37 14.76 12.44
N GLY A 198 -11.40 14.06 13.59
CA GLY A 198 -12.64 13.42 14.11
C GLY A 198 -13.07 12.15 13.36
N LYS A 199 -12.26 11.64 12.43
CA LYS A 199 -12.45 10.35 11.77
C LYS A 199 -11.52 9.28 12.40
N GLU A 200 -11.95 8.03 12.32
CA GLU A 200 -11.03 6.91 12.55
C GLU A 200 -9.89 6.98 11.55
N LYS A 201 -8.67 6.72 12.03
CA LYS A 201 -7.47 6.78 11.22
C LYS A 201 -6.88 5.39 11.11
N PRO A 202 -6.34 5.00 9.94
CA PRO A 202 -5.67 3.73 9.82
C PRO A 202 -4.42 3.70 10.73
N ALA A 203 -4.14 2.57 11.36
CA ALA A 203 -2.85 2.33 12.00
C ALA A 203 -1.77 2.22 10.91
N ILE A 204 -0.62 2.88 11.09
CA ILE A 204 0.41 3.00 10.06
C ILE A 204 1.69 2.28 10.49
N TYR A 205 2.09 1.24 9.75
CA TYR A 205 3.41 0.64 9.88
C TYR A 205 4.32 1.10 8.74
N MET A 206 5.51 1.57 9.09
CA MET A 206 6.53 1.98 8.11
C MET A 206 7.85 1.28 8.39
N ALA A 207 8.54 0.88 7.34
CA ALA A 207 9.92 0.39 7.47
C ALA A 207 10.76 0.80 6.27
N ILE A 208 12.04 1.10 6.52
CA ILE A 208 13.00 1.49 5.48
C ILE A 208 14.43 1.05 5.82
N GLY A 209 15.20 0.71 4.79
CA GLY A 209 16.59 0.36 4.91
C GLY A 209 17.49 1.57 5.19
N THR A 210 18.52 1.37 6.02
CA THR A 210 19.48 2.43 6.34
C THR A 210 20.35 2.86 5.15
N GLU A 211 20.39 2.03 4.11
CA GLU A 211 21.12 2.28 2.84
C GLU A 211 20.17 2.70 1.70
N ASP A 212 18.86 2.88 1.99
CA ASP A 212 17.87 3.28 1.02
C ASP A 212 17.92 4.80 0.77
N SER A 213 17.96 5.20 -0.50
CA SER A 213 18.00 6.62 -0.90
C SER A 213 16.75 7.41 -0.46
N LEU A 214 15.63 6.75 -0.16
CA LEU A 214 14.40 7.34 0.32
C LEU A 214 14.36 7.55 1.84
N LEU A 215 15.41 7.14 2.56
CA LEU A 215 15.50 7.24 4.03
C LEU A 215 15.24 8.65 4.56
N PRO A 216 15.82 9.74 4.00
CA PRO A 216 15.56 11.08 4.51
C PRO A 216 14.07 11.48 4.49
N ALA A 217 13.38 11.18 3.39
CA ALA A 217 11.96 11.51 3.23
C ALA A 217 11.06 10.68 4.18
N ASN A 218 11.39 9.40 4.39
CA ASN A 218 10.66 8.56 5.33
C ASN A 218 10.88 9.02 6.79
N ARG A 219 12.08 9.47 7.15
CA ARG A 219 12.35 10.09 8.46
C ARG A 219 11.61 11.41 8.66
N GLU A 220 11.43 12.19 7.60
CA GLU A 220 10.64 13.42 7.63
C GLU A 220 9.17 13.12 7.93
N PHE A 221 8.57 12.18 7.23
CA PHE A 221 7.19 11.76 7.47
C PHE A 221 7.00 11.09 8.85
N ARG A 222 8.00 10.32 9.33
CA ARG A 222 8.00 9.79 10.70
C ARG A 222 7.86 10.91 11.72
N ARG A 223 8.69 11.98 11.63
CA ARG A 223 8.62 13.13 12.53
C ARG A 223 7.25 13.78 12.50
N PHE A 224 6.68 13.93 11.31
CA PHE A 224 5.33 14.44 11.17
C PHE A 224 4.31 13.56 11.92
N LEU A 225 4.36 12.24 11.80
CA LEU A 225 3.45 11.34 12.51
C LEU A 225 3.65 11.41 14.04
N GLU A 226 4.88 11.55 14.51
CA GLU A 226 5.20 11.78 15.94
C GLU A 226 4.54 13.08 16.45
N GLU A 227 4.66 14.18 15.72
CA GLU A 227 4.04 15.48 16.04
C GLU A 227 2.49 15.40 16.03
N GLN A 228 1.92 14.56 15.20
CA GLN A 228 0.46 14.34 15.14
C GLN A 228 -0.05 13.34 16.18
N HIS A 229 0.81 12.75 17.00
CA HIS A 229 0.47 11.67 17.95
C HIS A 229 -0.30 10.52 17.26
N ALA A 230 0.16 10.12 16.08
CA ALA A 230 -0.46 9.08 15.26
C ALA A 230 -0.33 7.69 15.91
N ASP A 231 -1.27 6.78 15.62
CA ASP A 231 -1.05 5.35 15.88
C ASP A 231 -0.17 4.79 14.76
N PHE A 232 1.13 4.72 15.02
CA PHE A 232 2.08 4.24 14.03
C PHE A 232 3.25 3.50 14.67
N ARG A 233 3.90 2.67 13.85
CA ARG A 233 5.19 2.06 14.14
C ARG A 233 6.14 2.31 12.99
N TYR A 234 7.37 2.73 13.32
CA TYR A 234 8.43 2.98 12.35
C TYR A 234 9.67 2.15 12.69
N GLU A 235 10.22 1.49 11.69
CA GLU A 235 11.42 0.68 11.85
C GLU A 235 12.48 1.03 10.78
N GLU A 236 13.72 1.13 11.21
CA GLU A 236 14.89 1.18 10.32
C GLU A 236 15.75 -0.06 10.56
N GLY A 237 16.45 -0.50 9.52
CA GLY A 237 17.38 -1.60 9.65
C GLY A 237 18.34 -1.71 8.48
N PRO A 238 19.39 -2.53 8.60
CA PRO A 238 20.36 -2.74 7.52
C PRO A 238 19.67 -3.20 6.24
N GLY A 239 20.08 -2.64 5.11
CA GLY A 239 19.59 -2.95 3.77
C GLY A 239 19.24 -1.70 2.97
N GLY A 240 19.07 -1.90 1.67
CA GLY A 240 18.69 -0.87 0.71
C GLY A 240 17.28 -1.11 0.13
N HIS A 241 17.06 -0.59 -1.06
CA HIS A 241 15.80 -0.64 -1.79
C HIS A 241 15.60 -1.97 -2.52
N PHE A 242 15.51 -3.09 -1.79
CA PHE A 242 15.53 -4.45 -2.33
C PHE A 242 14.52 -5.38 -1.67
N TRP A 243 14.13 -6.43 -2.39
CA TRP A 243 13.22 -7.48 -1.94
C TRP A 243 13.66 -8.14 -0.62
N SER A 244 14.97 -8.34 -0.40
CA SER A 244 15.48 -8.90 0.86
C SER A 244 15.11 -8.06 2.09
N PHE A 245 15.03 -6.74 1.94
CA PHE A 245 14.54 -5.85 2.99
C PHE A 245 13.01 -5.99 3.16
N TRP A 246 12.25 -5.84 2.09
CA TRP A 246 10.79 -5.86 2.14
C TRP A 246 10.23 -7.19 2.63
N ASN A 247 10.82 -8.31 2.23
CA ASN A 247 10.45 -9.65 2.69
C ASN A 247 10.69 -9.86 4.19
N LYS A 248 11.65 -9.16 4.77
CA LYS A 248 11.92 -9.18 6.21
C LYS A 248 10.93 -8.31 7.00
N TYR A 249 10.49 -7.17 6.43
CA TYR A 249 9.71 -6.18 7.18
C TYR A 249 8.21 -6.26 6.93
N LEU A 250 7.73 -6.87 5.85
CA LEU A 250 6.30 -7.11 5.64
C LEU A 250 5.68 -7.96 6.77
N PRO A 251 6.28 -9.11 7.17
CA PRO A 251 5.77 -9.90 8.30
C PRO A 251 5.70 -9.12 9.60
N ARG A 252 6.70 -8.28 9.89
CA ARG A 252 6.73 -7.44 11.11
C ARG A 252 5.60 -6.41 11.14
N GLY A 253 5.29 -5.83 9.99
CA GLY A 253 4.14 -4.93 9.84
C GLY A 253 2.82 -5.64 10.06
N LEU A 254 2.66 -6.83 9.49
CA LEU A 254 1.47 -7.67 9.69
C LEU A 254 1.31 -8.08 11.15
N GLU A 255 2.37 -8.55 11.80
CA GLU A 255 2.34 -8.91 13.22
C GLU A 255 1.90 -7.72 14.10
N TRP A 256 2.37 -6.51 13.79
CA TRP A 256 1.98 -5.33 14.55
C TRP A 256 0.53 -4.92 14.30
N LEU A 257 0.03 -4.97 13.05
CA LEU A 257 -1.35 -4.62 12.71
C LEU A 257 -2.38 -5.67 13.14
N LEU A 258 -1.97 -6.94 13.27
CA LEU A 258 -2.85 -8.07 13.59
C LEU A 258 -2.77 -8.51 15.06
N ARG A 259 -2.16 -7.67 15.91
CA ARG A 259 -2.08 -7.85 17.37
C ARG A 259 -3.46 -7.84 18.06
#